data_7af576a39e45fd9e9efa81ec33b1ccf3
#
_entry.id   7af576a39e45fd9e9efa81ec33b1ccf3
#
_cell.length_a   1.000
_cell.length_b   1.000
_cell.length_c   1.000
_cell.angle_alpha   90.00
_cell.angle_beta   90.00
_cell.angle_gamma   90.00
#
_symmetry.space_group_name_H-M   'P 1'
#
loop_
_entity.id
_entity.type
_entity.pdbx_description
1 polymer ?
#
loop_
_entity_poly.entity_id
_entity_poly.type
_entity_poly.pdbx_seq_one_letter_code
_entity_poly.pdbx_strand_id
1 'polypeptide(L)'
;AAGLRQMRLALRRADCLVERSHIPLSGRNPALQEALGIRPHVLVLNKMDLADPRRQPVSAGAGPGGGSAGVTGRPVPVPLQVVPMVARLVADGPRYHRTESSEHNILVIGVPNVGKSSLINSLRRLHLKKGKATAVGGEPGITKAVLSRIQVCEKPLMYLVDTPGVLPPRLGDVEMGMKLALCGAIRDHLVGEDIMADYLLYTLNKQQQFRYVQRYRLGQPCDHIEPLLKHVALSQGRTQKVKVLTGTGNVNMMMLNYPAAAYEFLRDFRAGRLGRVTLD
;
A
#
# COMPACT_ATOMS: atom_id res chain seq x y z
N ALA A 1 11.80 16.38 -9.15
CA ALA A 1 12.90 16.16 -10.13
C ALA A 1 14.05 15.31 -9.56
N ALA A 2 14.57 15.61 -8.35
CA ALA A 2 15.71 14.88 -7.76
C ALA A 2 15.43 13.38 -7.53
N GLY A 3 14.27 13.03 -6.98
CA GLY A 3 13.90 11.64 -6.68
C GLY A 3 13.80 10.74 -7.92
N LEU A 4 13.23 11.24 -9.02
CA LEU A 4 13.17 10.51 -10.29
C LEU A 4 14.56 10.29 -10.90
N ARG A 5 15.47 11.26 -10.75
CA ARG A 5 16.85 11.10 -11.20
C ARG A 5 17.59 10.04 -10.41
N GLN A 6 17.47 10.04 -9.10
CA GLN A 6 18.05 9.01 -8.23
C GLN A 6 17.49 7.63 -8.54
N MET A 7 16.17 7.54 -8.78
CA MET A 7 15.53 6.29 -9.13
C MET A 7 16.01 5.76 -10.49
N ARG A 8 16.15 6.61 -11.52
CA ARG A 8 16.74 6.19 -12.80
C ARG A 8 18.18 5.68 -12.66
N LEU A 9 18.99 6.26 -11.79
CA LEU A 9 20.33 5.77 -11.47
C LEU A 9 20.29 4.41 -10.76
N ALA A 10 19.36 4.23 -9.83
CA ALA A 10 19.18 2.94 -9.14
C ALA A 10 18.67 1.86 -10.10
N LEU A 11 17.76 2.20 -11.01
CA LEU A 11 17.28 1.31 -12.07
C LEU A 11 18.41 0.81 -12.97
N ARG A 12 19.37 1.65 -13.31
CA ARG A 12 20.52 1.23 -14.13
C ARG A 12 21.39 0.18 -13.45
N ARG A 13 21.43 0.17 -12.12
CA ARG A 13 22.26 -0.74 -11.31
C ARG A 13 21.49 -1.97 -10.80
N ALA A 14 20.19 -2.04 -11.03
CA ALA A 14 19.36 -3.14 -10.57
C ALA A 14 19.40 -4.32 -11.56
N ASP A 15 19.56 -5.52 -11.06
CA ASP A 15 19.50 -6.76 -11.83
C ASP A 15 18.05 -7.24 -11.97
N CYS A 16 17.21 -6.97 -10.95
CA CYS A 16 15.79 -7.30 -10.92
C CYS A 16 15.00 -6.23 -10.15
N LEU A 17 13.71 -6.16 -10.43
CA LEU A 17 12.79 -5.24 -9.80
C LEU A 17 11.73 -6.01 -9.01
N VAL A 18 11.42 -5.54 -7.82
CA VAL A 18 10.30 -6.03 -7.01
C VAL A 18 9.32 -4.88 -6.85
N GLU A 19 8.23 -4.93 -7.60
CA GLU A 19 7.12 -3.99 -7.48
C GLU A 19 6.16 -4.47 -6.40
N ARG A 20 5.91 -3.65 -5.38
CA ARG A 20 4.94 -3.96 -4.33
C ARG A 20 3.72 -3.06 -4.46
N SER A 21 2.53 -3.69 -4.50
CA SER A 21 1.26 -2.98 -4.65
C SER A 21 0.17 -3.54 -3.74
N HIS A 22 -0.77 -2.69 -3.31
CA HIS A 22 -2.05 -3.07 -2.71
C HIS A 22 -3.14 -3.15 -3.78
N ILE A 23 -3.09 -2.25 -4.74
CA ILE A 23 -4.03 -2.08 -5.84
C ILE A 23 -3.22 -2.11 -7.14
N PRO A 24 -3.21 -3.25 -7.84
CA PRO A 24 -2.26 -3.51 -8.93
C PRO A 24 -2.49 -2.64 -10.17
N LEU A 25 -3.71 -2.17 -10.41
CA LEU A 25 -4.00 -1.30 -11.56
C LEU A 25 -3.80 0.17 -11.20
N SER A 26 -4.50 0.67 -10.18
CA SER A 26 -4.45 2.08 -9.78
C SER A 26 -3.11 2.48 -9.13
N GLY A 27 -2.38 1.53 -8.54
CA GLY A 27 -1.09 1.77 -7.90
C GLY A 27 0.10 1.85 -8.85
N ARG A 28 -0.06 1.55 -10.13
CA ARG A 28 1.03 1.58 -11.11
C ARG A 28 1.24 2.98 -11.68
N ASN A 29 2.51 3.31 -11.89
CA ASN A 29 2.88 4.54 -12.60
C ASN A 29 3.35 4.19 -14.01
N PRO A 30 2.64 4.62 -15.08
CA PRO A 30 3.01 4.33 -16.48
C PRO A 30 4.43 4.78 -16.82
N ALA A 31 4.87 5.94 -16.33
CA ALA A 31 6.24 6.42 -16.56
C ALA A 31 7.30 5.51 -15.91
N LEU A 32 6.92 4.73 -14.91
CA LEU A 32 7.78 3.72 -14.34
C LEU A 32 7.82 2.48 -15.23
N GLN A 33 6.70 2.06 -15.80
CA GLN A 33 6.64 0.92 -16.71
C GLN A 33 7.55 1.11 -17.92
N GLU A 34 7.58 2.30 -18.49
CA GLU A 34 8.54 2.66 -19.56
C GLU A 34 9.99 2.58 -19.07
N ALA A 35 10.26 3.02 -17.84
CA ALA A 35 11.60 3.00 -17.26
C ALA A 35 12.06 1.59 -16.81
N LEU A 36 11.13 0.67 -16.56
CA LEU A 36 11.42 -0.73 -16.23
C LEU A 36 12.06 -1.45 -17.41
N GLY A 37 11.67 -1.10 -18.61
CA GLY A 37 12.25 -1.64 -19.86
C GLY A 37 12.20 -3.18 -19.90
N ILE A 38 13.29 -3.77 -20.38
CA ILE A 38 13.46 -5.22 -20.54
C ILE A 38 13.91 -5.95 -19.26
N ARG A 39 13.92 -5.27 -18.10
CA ARG A 39 14.45 -5.87 -16.86
C ARG A 39 13.46 -6.86 -16.26
N PRO A 40 13.98 -7.99 -15.73
CA PRO A 40 13.13 -8.91 -14.98
C PRO A 40 12.45 -8.19 -13.82
N HIS A 41 11.14 -8.40 -13.65
CA HIS A 41 10.44 -7.83 -12.53
C HIS A 41 9.46 -8.80 -11.88
N VAL A 42 9.26 -8.68 -10.57
CA VAL A 42 8.33 -9.46 -9.77
C VAL A 42 7.29 -8.51 -9.20
N LEU A 43 6.01 -8.75 -9.48
CA LEU A 43 4.90 -8.07 -8.84
C LEU A 43 4.52 -8.79 -7.56
N VAL A 44 4.57 -8.09 -6.44
CA VAL A 44 4.18 -8.59 -5.11
C VAL A 44 2.91 -7.90 -4.65
N LEU A 45 1.80 -8.61 -4.66
CA LEU A 45 0.54 -8.14 -4.12
C LEU A 45 0.52 -8.28 -2.59
N ASN A 46 0.28 -7.18 -1.91
CA ASN A 46 0.24 -7.10 -0.46
C ASN A 46 -1.20 -7.03 0.05
N LYS A 47 -1.40 -7.44 1.31
CA LYS A 47 -2.72 -7.43 1.98
C LYS A 47 -3.82 -8.16 1.21
N MET A 48 -3.48 -9.26 0.57
CA MET A 48 -4.45 -10.09 -0.13
C MET A 48 -5.49 -10.72 0.81
N ASP A 49 -5.18 -10.82 2.08
CA ASP A 49 -6.09 -11.21 3.16
C ASP A 49 -7.28 -10.24 3.30
N LEU A 50 -7.10 -8.98 2.88
CA LEU A 50 -8.13 -7.94 2.90
C LEU A 50 -8.92 -7.85 1.58
N ALA A 51 -8.45 -8.48 0.51
CA ALA A 51 -9.14 -8.48 -0.79
C ALA A 51 -10.24 -9.55 -0.85
N ASP A 52 -11.27 -9.29 -1.66
CA ASP A 52 -12.31 -10.28 -1.92
C ASP A 52 -11.73 -11.44 -2.75
N PRO A 53 -11.75 -12.69 -2.25
CA PRO A 53 -11.23 -13.84 -2.97
C PRO A 53 -11.89 -14.08 -4.32
N ARG A 54 -13.15 -13.69 -4.48
CA ARG A 54 -13.94 -13.88 -5.72
C ARG A 54 -13.49 -12.94 -6.83
N ARG A 55 -12.85 -11.82 -6.48
CA ARG A 55 -12.35 -10.79 -7.40
C ARG A 55 -10.85 -10.84 -7.60
N GLN A 56 -10.16 -11.81 -6.99
CA GLN A 56 -8.74 -11.98 -7.22
C GLN A 56 -8.49 -12.39 -8.66
N PRO A 57 -7.64 -11.69 -9.40
CA PRO A 57 -7.28 -12.11 -10.75
C PRO A 57 -6.61 -13.48 -10.68
N VAL A 58 -7.16 -14.43 -11.38
CA VAL A 58 -6.70 -15.84 -11.42
C VAL A 58 -5.31 -15.95 -12.06
N SER A 59 -4.86 -14.91 -12.72
CA SER A 59 -3.55 -14.86 -13.38
C SER A 59 -2.92 -13.48 -13.26
N ALA A 60 -1.96 -13.33 -12.39
CA ALA A 60 -0.86 -12.45 -12.68
C ALA A 60 -0.05 -13.09 -13.84
N GLY A 61 -0.72 -13.22 -14.98
CA GLY A 61 -0.13 -13.77 -16.19
C GLY A 61 0.88 -12.80 -16.75
N ALA A 62 1.93 -13.33 -17.32
CA ALA A 62 2.95 -12.63 -18.05
C ALA A 62 2.31 -11.63 -19.02
N GLY A 63 2.58 -10.33 -18.83
CA GLY A 63 2.33 -9.34 -19.87
C GLY A 63 3.20 -9.63 -21.10
N PRO A 64 2.81 -9.23 -22.30
CA PRO A 64 3.59 -9.44 -23.50
C PRO A 64 4.92 -8.68 -23.41
N GLY A 65 6.03 -9.39 -23.31
CA GLY A 65 7.37 -8.84 -23.44
C GLY A 65 8.20 -8.72 -22.18
N GLY A 66 8.61 -9.83 -21.59
CA GLY A 66 9.62 -9.87 -20.52
C GLY A 66 9.13 -10.58 -19.28
N GLY A 67 9.96 -11.44 -18.71
CA GLY A 67 9.63 -12.34 -17.59
C GLY A 67 9.10 -11.65 -16.34
N SER A 68 7.82 -11.32 -16.36
CA SER A 68 7.09 -10.83 -15.18
C SER A 68 6.47 -12.02 -14.47
N ALA A 69 6.93 -12.29 -13.26
CA ALA A 69 6.34 -13.30 -12.41
C ALA A 69 5.54 -12.63 -11.28
N GLY A 70 4.26 -12.99 -11.17
CA GLY A 70 3.38 -12.53 -10.09
C GLY A 70 3.39 -13.50 -8.90
N VAL A 71 3.64 -12.98 -7.71
CA VAL A 71 3.46 -13.72 -6.46
C VAL A 71 2.06 -13.44 -5.94
N THR A 72 1.14 -14.36 -6.19
CA THR A 72 -0.20 -14.33 -5.59
C THR A 72 -0.20 -15.18 -4.33
N GLY A 73 -1.04 -14.76 -3.35
CA GLY A 73 -1.12 -15.41 -2.04
C GLY A 73 -1.62 -16.85 -2.06
N ARG A 74 -0.76 -17.77 -2.48
CA ARG A 74 -0.85 -19.17 -2.15
C ARG A 74 -0.45 -19.39 -0.68
N PRO A 75 -0.74 -20.57 -0.08
CA PRO A 75 -0.50 -20.84 1.35
C PRO A 75 0.94 -20.60 1.83
N VAL A 76 1.90 -20.42 0.92
CA VAL A 76 3.28 -20.09 1.26
C VAL A 76 3.45 -18.59 1.46
N PRO A 77 4.02 -18.13 2.58
CA PRO A 77 4.25 -16.72 2.82
C PRO A 77 5.05 -16.04 1.69
N VAL A 78 4.57 -14.90 1.21
CA VAL A 78 5.17 -14.11 0.12
C VAL A 78 6.69 -13.92 0.26
N PRO A 79 7.25 -13.60 1.45
CA PRO A 79 8.68 -13.45 1.60
C PRO A 79 9.50 -14.72 1.29
N LEU A 80 8.93 -15.92 1.46
CA LEU A 80 9.60 -17.18 1.12
C LEU A 80 9.65 -17.43 -0.39
N GLN A 81 8.74 -16.84 -1.15
CA GLN A 81 8.65 -17.02 -2.60
C GLN A 81 9.51 -16.00 -3.38
N VAL A 82 9.69 -14.79 -2.85
CA VAL A 82 10.35 -13.69 -3.57
C VAL A 82 11.80 -14.02 -3.91
N VAL A 83 12.60 -14.48 -2.94
CA VAL A 83 14.03 -14.77 -3.18
C VAL A 83 14.25 -15.86 -4.22
N PRO A 84 13.60 -17.04 -4.14
CA PRO A 84 13.74 -18.08 -5.16
C PRO A 84 13.28 -17.63 -6.56
N MET A 85 12.21 -16.83 -6.63
CA MET A 85 11.69 -16.30 -7.90
C MET A 85 12.65 -15.31 -8.53
N VAL A 86 13.15 -14.36 -7.75
CA VAL A 86 14.17 -13.41 -8.20
C VAL A 86 15.43 -14.14 -8.62
N ALA A 87 15.89 -15.15 -7.86
CA ALA A 87 17.08 -15.94 -8.19
C ALA A 87 16.97 -16.58 -9.57
N ARG A 88 15.83 -17.19 -9.88
CA ARG A 88 15.57 -17.77 -11.22
C ARG A 88 15.62 -16.70 -12.32
N LEU A 89 14.89 -15.59 -12.13
CA LEU A 89 14.83 -14.52 -13.13
C LEU A 89 16.20 -13.86 -13.41
N VAL A 90 17.06 -13.82 -12.41
CA VAL A 90 18.39 -13.20 -12.54
C VAL A 90 19.41 -14.21 -13.10
N ALA A 91 19.25 -15.51 -12.82
CA ALA A 91 20.12 -16.56 -13.37
C ALA A 91 20.02 -16.64 -14.91
N ASP A 92 18.79 -16.50 -15.44
CA ASP A 92 18.49 -16.65 -16.85
C ASP A 92 18.64 -15.31 -17.63
N GLY A 93 18.84 -14.19 -16.93
CA GLY A 93 18.84 -12.85 -17.53
C GLY A 93 20.24 -12.35 -17.93
N PRO A 94 20.34 -11.57 -19.02
CA PRO A 94 21.59 -10.93 -19.41
C PRO A 94 22.01 -9.88 -18.35
N ARG A 95 23.21 -10.03 -17.82
CA ARG A 95 23.79 -9.10 -16.83
C ARG A 95 24.63 -8.04 -17.53
N TYR A 96 23.99 -7.07 -18.16
CA TYR A 96 24.65 -5.97 -18.83
C TYR A 96 25.63 -5.25 -17.88
N HIS A 97 26.90 -5.17 -18.27
CA HIS A 97 28.01 -4.49 -17.54
C HIS A 97 28.34 -5.03 -16.13
N ARG A 98 27.85 -6.24 -15.75
CA ARG A 98 28.08 -6.80 -14.40
C ARG A 98 28.31 -8.30 -14.38
N THR A 99 28.80 -8.86 -15.45
CA THR A 99 29.06 -10.30 -15.60
C THR A 99 30.04 -10.86 -14.56
N GLU A 100 31.00 -10.04 -14.10
CA GLU A 100 32.00 -10.44 -13.11
C GLU A 100 31.52 -10.36 -11.66
N SER A 101 30.37 -9.71 -11.40
CA SER A 101 29.87 -9.55 -10.03
C SER A 101 28.99 -10.73 -9.62
N SER A 102 29.36 -11.41 -8.53
CA SER A 102 28.53 -12.45 -7.91
C SER A 102 27.31 -11.90 -7.14
N GLU A 103 27.23 -10.59 -6.97
CA GLU A 103 26.20 -9.92 -6.20
C GLU A 103 25.01 -9.50 -7.08
N HIS A 104 23.80 -9.66 -6.55
CA HIS A 104 22.56 -9.22 -7.21
C HIS A 104 21.93 -8.02 -6.48
N ASN A 105 21.68 -6.95 -7.23
CA ASN A 105 20.97 -5.78 -6.72
C ASN A 105 19.51 -5.81 -7.18
N ILE A 106 18.61 -5.81 -6.21
CA ILE A 106 17.19 -5.86 -6.42
C ILE A 106 16.58 -4.53 -5.97
N LEU A 107 15.93 -3.82 -6.86
CA LEU A 107 15.29 -2.55 -6.54
C LEU A 107 13.84 -2.80 -6.13
N VAL A 108 13.47 -2.37 -4.91
CA VAL A 108 12.09 -2.45 -4.42
C VAL A 108 11.37 -1.14 -4.71
N ILE A 109 10.30 -1.24 -5.47
CA ILE A 109 9.50 -0.09 -5.92
C ILE A 109 8.04 -0.21 -5.48
N GLY A 110 7.29 0.85 -5.55
CA GLY A 110 5.86 0.94 -5.24
C GLY A 110 5.49 2.28 -4.60
N VAL A 111 4.20 2.59 -4.60
CA VAL A 111 3.66 3.81 -3.97
C VAL A 111 3.93 3.82 -2.45
N PRO A 112 3.80 4.95 -1.77
CA PRO A 112 3.93 5.01 -0.32
C PRO A 112 3.03 3.99 0.39
N ASN A 113 3.42 3.54 1.57
CA ASN A 113 2.66 2.65 2.47
C ASN A 113 2.24 1.27 1.94
N VAL A 114 2.69 0.84 0.76
CA VAL A 114 2.44 -0.53 0.27
C VAL A 114 3.24 -1.60 1.01
N GLY A 115 4.07 -1.21 1.97
CA GLY A 115 4.82 -2.12 2.84
C GLY A 115 6.18 -2.55 2.27
N LYS A 116 6.85 -1.73 1.45
CA LYS A 116 8.21 -2.00 0.94
C LYS A 116 9.19 -2.34 2.06
N SER A 117 9.32 -1.46 3.04
CA SER A 117 10.22 -1.65 4.19
C SER A 117 9.84 -2.88 5.04
N SER A 118 8.55 -3.20 5.14
CA SER A 118 8.08 -4.42 5.81
C SER A 118 8.52 -5.68 5.08
N LEU A 119 8.49 -5.68 3.75
CA LEU A 119 8.97 -6.79 2.93
C LEU A 119 10.48 -6.99 3.14
N ILE A 120 11.27 -5.93 3.04
CA ILE A 120 12.72 -5.96 3.25
C ILE A 120 13.07 -6.54 4.63
N ASN A 121 12.42 -6.04 5.67
CA ASN A 121 12.64 -6.53 7.03
C ASN A 121 12.22 -8.00 7.22
N SER A 122 11.17 -8.43 6.53
CA SER A 122 10.70 -9.81 6.56
C SER A 122 11.68 -10.76 5.86
N LEU A 123 12.20 -10.37 4.69
CA LEU A 123 13.21 -11.13 3.96
C LEU A 123 14.51 -11.28 4.77
N ARG A 124 14.96 -10.21 5.44
CA ARG A 124 16.13 -10.29 6.32
C ARG A 124 15.94 -11.27 7.47
N ARG A 125 14.80 -11.24 8.13
CA ARG A 125 14.51 -12.19 9.24
C ARG A 125 14.53 -13.63 8.77
N LEU A 126 13.97 -13.89 7.60
CA LEU A 126 13.85 -15.25 7.07
C LEU A 126 15.19 -15.82 6.59
N HIS A 127 15.97 -15.04 5.86
CA HIS A 127 17.15 -15.54 5.17
C HIS A 127 18.46 -15.29 5.93
N LEU A 128 18.53 -14.24 6.75
CA LEU A 128 19.74 -13.88 7.50
C LEU A 128 19.56 -14.00 9.02
N LYS A 129 18.36 -14.28 9.51
CA LYS A 129 18.02 -14.25 10.95
C LYS A 129 18.39 -12.92 11.65
N LYS A 130 18.54 -11.83 10.88
CA LYS A 130 18.92 -10.50 11.35
C LYS A 130 17.69 -9.62 11.60
N GLY A 131 17.80 -8.66 12.50
CA GLY A 131 16.75 -7.73 12.88
C GLY A 131 16.38 -6.72 11.77
N LYS A 132 15.56 -5.74 12.14
CA LYS A 132 15.07 -4.70 11.22
C LYS A 132 16.25 -3.83 10.71
N ALA A 133 16.23 -3.50 9.42
CA ALA A 133 17.18 -2.59 8.78
C ALA A 133 16.53 -1.31 8.29
N THR A 134 15.19 -1.31 8.10
CA THR A 134 14.43 -0.16 7.61
C THR A 134 13.33 0.20 8.59
N ALA A 135 13.08 1.51 8.75
CA ALA A 135 11.95 2.00 9.52
C ALA A 135 10.64 1.65 8.81
N VAL A 136 9.66 1.21 9.59
CA VAL A 136 8.30 0.94 9.12
C VAL A 136 7.38 1.93 9.80
N GLY A 137 6.63 2.70 9.02
CA GLY A 137 5.68 3.67 9.55
C GLY A 137 4.38 3.68 8.75
N GLY A 138 3.33 4.19 9.38
CA GLY A 138 1.99 4.31 8.78
C GLY A 138 1.80 5.54 7.89
N GLU A 139 2.71 6.52 7.95
CA GLU A 139 2.59 7.76 7.17
C GLU A 139 3.38 7.70 5.86
N PRO A 140 2.84 8.26 4.76
CA PRO A 140 3.56 8.42 3.51
C PRO A 140 4.82 9.27 3.67
N GLY A 141 5.96 8.78 3.15
CA GLY A 141 7.21 9.55 3.13
C GLY A 141 8.12 9.37 4.34
N ILE A 142 7.88 8.39 5.22
CA ILE A 142 8.78 8.09 6.37
C ILE A 142 10.16 7.63 5.90
N THR A 143 10.26 6.88 4.83
CA THR A 143 11.55 6.49 4.25
C THR A 143 12.14 7.69 3.52
N LYS A 144 12.86 8.54 4.25
CA LYS A 144 13.52 9.74 3.72
C LYS A 144 14.96 9.50 3.26
N ALA A 145 15.52 8.34 3.57
CA ALA A 145 16.95 8.09 3.42
C ALA A 145 17.34 7.73 2.00
N VAL A 146 18.56 8.08 1.69
CA VAL A 146 19.36 7.63 0.54
C VAL A 146 19.17 6.13 0.33
N LEU A 147 19.09 5.70 -0.92
CA LEU A 147 19.08 4.33 -1.40
C LEU A 147 20.09 3.46 -0.62
N SER A 148 19.65 2.93 0.52
CA SER A 148 20.51 2.06 1.32
C SER A 148 20.44 0.65 0.76
N ARG A 149 21.61 0.07 0.55
CA ARG A 149 21.78 -1.29 0.07
C ARG A 149 21.73 -2.25 1.26
N ILE A 150 20.74 -3.10 1.30
CA ILE A 150 20.43 -3.97 2.44
C ILE A 150 20.56 -5.43 2.01
N GLN A 151 21.51 -6.16 2.58
CA GLN A 151 21.64 -7.59 2.34
C GLN A 151 20.40 -8.35 2.84
N VAL A 152 19.87 -9.25 2.00
CA VAL A 152 18.68 -10.06 2.31
C VAL A 152 18.88 -11.55 2.11
N CYS A 153 19.90 -11.97 1.37
CA CYS A 153 20.26 -13.36 1.18
C CYS A 153 21.77 -13.50 1.00
N GLU A 154 22.35 -14.62 1.45
CA GLU A 154 23.78 -14.94 1.30
C GLU A 154 24.04 -15.85 0.09
N LYS A 155 23.13 -16.75 -0.19
CA LYS A 155 23.23 -17.70 -1.31
C LYS A 155 21.92 -17.79 -2.08
N PRO A 156 21.83 -17.14 -3.26
CA PRO A 156 22.80 -16.23 -3.87
C PRO A 156 22.92 -14.91 -3.11
N LEU A 157 24.06 -14.22 -3.25
CA LEU A 157 24.29 -12.95 -2.56
C LEU A 157 23.40 -11.85 -3.13
N MET A 158 22.37 -11.47 -2.38
CA MET A 158 21.36 -10.51 -2.80
C MET A 158 21.28 -9.31 -1.87
N TYR A 159 21.19 -8.14 -2.49
CA TYR A 159 20.96 -6.88 -1.82
C TYR A 159 19.69 -6.23 -2.34
N LEU A 160 18.81 -5.81 -1.42
CA LEU A 160 17.69 -4.95 -1.74
C LEU A 160 18.07 -3.48 -1.57
N VAL A 161 17.62 -2.69 -2.51
CA VAL A 161 17.72 -1.24 -2.45
C VAL A 161 16.32 -0.69 -2.17
N ASP A 162 16.12 -0.17 -0.95
CA ASP A 162 14.85 0.45 -0.58
C ASP A 162 14.75 1.80 -1.26
N THR A 163 13.71 1.98 -2.05
CA THR A 163 13.41 3.27 -2.64
C THR A 163 12.44 4.02 -1.73
N PRO A 164 12.72 5.28 -1.38
CA PRO A 164 11.68 6.10 -0.81
C PRO A 164 10.46 6.05 -1.73
N GLY A 165 9.26 6.11 -1.18
CA GLY A 165 8.00 6.14 -1.95
C GLY A 165 7.90 7.44 -2.77
N VAL A 166 8.84 7.65 -3.68
CA VAL A 166 9.11 8.92 -4.39
C VAL A 166 8.27 9.07 -5.64
N LEU A 167 7.57 8.01 -6.02
CA LEU A 167 6.65 8.12 -7.14
C LEU A 167 5.31 8.59 -6.59
N PRO A 168 5.01 9.90 -6.69
CA PRO A 168 3.63 10.31 -6.51
C PRO A 168 2.83 9.50 -7.54
N PRO A 169 1.75 8.83 -7.11
CA PRO A 169 0.86 8.22 -8.06
C PRO A 169 0.48 9.29 -9.08
N ARG A 170 0.57 9.01 -10.37
CA ARG A 170 -0.07 9.87 -11.35
C ARG A 170 -1.56 9.69 -11.13
N LEU A 171 -2.18 10.73 -10.60
CA LEU A 171 -3.62 10.79 -10.48
C LEU A 171 -4.17 10.96 -11.91
N GLY A 172 -4.53 9.86 -12.55
CA GLY A 172 -5.14 9.87 -13.88
C GLY A 172 -6.57 10.40 -13.82
N ASP A 173 -7.27 10.04 -12.75
CA ASP A 173 -8.62 10.47 -12.44
C ASP A 173 -8.84 10.54 -10.91
N VAL A 174 -9.97 11.09 -10.52
CA VAL A 174 -10.37 11.24 -9.11
C VAL A 174 -10.56 9.88 -8.45
N GLU A 175 -11.15 8.92 -9.15
CA GLU A 175 -11.40 7.57 -8.61
C GLU A 175 -10.10 6.86 -8.25
N MET A 176 -9.10 6.91 -9.11
CA MET A 176 -7.77 6.37 -8.84
C MET A 176 -7.14 7.04 -7.60
N GLY A 177 -7.27 8.37 -7.50
CA GLY A 177 -6.81 9.13 -6.33
C GLY A 177 -7.47 8.68 -5.03
N MET A 178 -8.77 8.47 -5.05
CA MET A 178 -9.55 8.02 -3.89
C MET A 178 -9.17 6.60 -3.46
N LYS A 179 -9.00 5.67 -4.41
CA LYS A 179 -8.53 4.30 -4.12
C LYS A 179 -7.15 4.30 -3.46
N LEU A 180 -6.23 5.13 -3.95
CA LEU A 180 -4.90 5.30 -3.37
C LEU A 180 -4.95 5.93 -1.97
N ALA A 181 -5.82 6.88 -1.76
CA ALA A 181 -6.05 7.49 -0.45
C ALA A 181 -6.61 6.49 0.56
N LEU A 182 -7.62 5.70 0.17
CA LEU A 182 -8.16 4.62 1.01
C LEU A 182 -7.08 3.61 1.44
N CYS A 183 -6.13 3.30 0.56
CA CYS A 183 -4.98 2.45 0.88
C CYS A 183 -3.89 3.13 1.74
N GLY A 184 -4.02 4.43 2.02
CA GLY A 184 -3.05 5.21 2.78
C GLY A 184 -1.79 5.56 1.98
N ALA A 185 -1.84 5.50 0.64
CA ALA A 185 -0.74 5.94 -0.23
C ALA A 185 -0.66 7.48 -0.33
N ILE A 186 -1.76 8.16 -0.07
CA ILE A 186 -1.89 9.61 0.06
C ILE A 186 -2.22 9.93 1.52
N ARG A 187 -1.73 11.05 2.05
CA ARG A 187 -2.02 11.48 3.42
C ARG A 187 -3.48 11.91 3.54
N ASP A 188 -4.17 11.45 4.57
CA ASP A 188 -5.60 11.64 4.75
C ASP A 188 -6.00 13.12 4.77
N HIS A 189 -5.23 13.96 5.47
CA HIS A 189 -5.50 15.41 5.56
C HIS A 189 -5.35 16.19 4.23
N LEU A 190 -4.76 15.59 3.19
CA LEU A 190 -4.67 16.21 1.86
C LEU A 190 -5.94 15.99 1.03
N VAL A 191 -6.72 15.00 1.38
CA VAL A 191 -7.97 14.65 0.67
C VAL A 191 -9.19 15.07 1.50
N GLY A 192 -9.12 14.93 2.82
CA GLY A 192 -10.22 15.07 3.77
C GLY A 192 -10.77 13.72 4.19
N GLU A 193 -10.80 13.47 5.50
CA GLU A 193 -11.27 12.21 6.06
C GLU A 193 -12.76 11.96 5.81
N ASP A 194 -13.55 13.01 5.78
CA ASP A 194 -14.99 12.99 5.49
C ASP A 194 -15.27 12.57 4.04
N ILE A 195 -14.59 13.18 3.08
CA ILE A 195 -14.69 12.85 1.65
C ILE A 195 -14.27 11.39 1.41
N MET A 196 -13.17 10.97 2.04
CA MET A 196 -12.68 9.59 1.94
C MET A 196 -13.65 8.60 2.58
N ALA A 197 -14.28 8.95 3.70
CA ALA A 197 -15.27 8.12 4.37
C ALA A 197 -16.53 7.95 3.53
N ASP A 198 -16.98 9.01 2.88
CA ASP A 198 -18.14 8.97 1.97
C ASP A 198 -17.86 8.07 0.75
N TYR A 199 -16.71 8.24 0.11
CA TYR A 199 -16.28 7.37 -1.00
C TYR A 199 -16.12 5.90 -0.55
N LEU A 200 -15.64 5.65 0.68
CA LEU A 200 -15.57 4.31 1.23
C LEU A 200 -16.96 3.70 1.41
N LEU A 201 -17.91 4.45 1.96
CA LEU A 201 -19.29 4.01 2.12
C LEU A 201 -19.92 3.64 0.77
N TYR A 202 -19.77 4.51 -0.24
CA TYR A 202 -20.17 4.23 -1.61
C TYR A 202 -19.57 2.91 -2.14
N THR A 203 -18.26 2.71 -1.93
CA THR A 203 -17.54 1.53 -2.40
C THR A 203 -18.04 0.25 -1.70
N LEU A 204 -18.29 0.31 -0.39
CA LEU A 204 -18.83 -0.80 0.38
C LEU A 204 -20.22 -1.18 -0.09
N ASN A 205 -21.11 -0.20 -0.29
CA ASN A 205 -22.47 -0.42 -0.78
C ASN A 205 -22.49 -0.99 -2.20
N LYS A 206 -21.67 -0.44 -3.09
CA LYS A 206 -21.50 -0.94 -4.47
C LYS A 206 -21.07 -2.41 -4.52
N GLN A 207 -20.25 -2.83 -3.56
CA GLN A 207 -19.76 -4.21 -3.46
C GLN A 207 -20.61 -5.09 -2.52
N GLN A 208 -21.73 -4.59 -2.02
CA GLN A 208 -22.64 -5.28 -1.08
C GLN A 208 -21.92 -5.77 0.20
N GLN A 209 -20.94 -5.00 0.66
CA GLN A 209 -20.18 -5.26 1.88
C GLN A 209 -20.78 -4.52 3.07
N PHE A 210 -21.81 -5.10 3.69
CA PHE A 210 -22.58 -4.44 4.75
C PHE A 210 -22.10 -4.75 6.17
N ARG A 211 -20.84 -5.18 6.35
CA ARG A 211 -20.30 -5.44 7.69
C ARG A 211 -20.26 -4.21 8.59
N TYR A 212 -20.21 -3.02 8.01
CA TYR A 212 -20.26 -1.77 8.76
C TYR A 212 -21.59 -1.61 9.52
N VAL A 213 -22.71 -2.13 8.99
CA VAL A 213 -24.03 -2.12 9.64
C VAL A 213 -23.97 -2.81 11.00
N GLN A 214 -23.43 -4.02 11.03
CA GLN A 214 -23.26 -4.79 12.28
C GLN A 214 -22.22 -4.14 13.21
N ARG A 215 -21.12 -3.69 12.64
CA ARG A 215 -20.00 -3.12 13.42
C ARG A 215 -20.41 -1.87 14.20
N TYR A 216 -21.19 -1.01 13.60
CA TYR A 216 -21.62 0.26 14.21
C TYR A 216 -23.08 0.25 14.66
N ARG A 217 -23.71 -0.93 14.69
CA ARG A 217 -25.10 -1.12 15.16
C ARG A 217 -26.13 -0.25 14.43
N LEU A 218 -25.99 -0.13 13.11
CA LEU A 218 -27.03 0.44 12.28
C LEU A 218 -28.17 -0.59 12.10
N GLY A 219 -29.40 -0.13 11.94
CA GLY A 219 -30.54 -1.01 11.67
C GLY A 219 -30.53 -1.59 10.25
N GLN A 220 -30.02 -0.83 9.30
CA GLN A 220 -29.96 -1.17 7.87
C GLN A 220 -28.81 -0.44 7.17
N PRO A 221 -28.40 -0.86 5.96
CA PRO A 221 -27.46 -0.11 5.14
C PRO A 221 -27.99 1.31 4.86
N CYS A 222 -27.07 2.26 4.74
CA CYS A 222 -27.38 3.67 4.43
C CYS A 222 -26.45 4.19 3.34
N ASP A 223 -26.96 5.16 2.55
CA ASP A 223 -26.18 5.80 1.47
C ASP A 223 -25.62 7.17 1.88
N HIS A 224 -26.03 7.68 3.04
CA HIS A 224 -25.55 8.94 3.56
C HIS A 224 -24.49 8.73 4.63
N ILE A 225 -23.41 9.49 4.52
CA ILE A 225 -22.27 9.35 5.43
C ILE A 225 -22.56 9.88 6.85
N GLU A 226 -23.36 10.94 7.00
CA GLU A 226 -23.62 11.57 8.29
C GLU A 226 -24.27 10.64 9.33
N PRO A 227 -25.36 9.87 9.01
CA PRO A 227 -25.92 8.91 9.94
C PRO A 227 -24.91 7.83 10.34
N LEU A 228 -24.08 7.36 9.39
CA LEU A 228 -23.03 6.40 9.69
C LEU A 228 -22.00 7.00 10.66
N LEU A 229 -21.48 8.18 10.39
CA LEU A 229 -20.48 8.84 11.26
C LEU A 229 -21.03 9.12 12.66
N LYS A 230 -22.33 9.43 12.77
CA LYS A 230 -23.01 9.56 14.07
C LYS A 230 -22.93 8.25 14.87
N HIS A 231 -23.24 7.12 14.24
CA HIS A 231 -23.15 5.80 14.87
C HIS A 231 -21.70 5.42 15.20
N VAL A 232 -20.75 5.72 14.32
CA VAL A 232 -19.31 5.52 14.59
C VAL A 232 -18.88 6.34 15.81
N ALA A 233 -19.23 7.64 15.85
CA ALA A 233 -18.88 8.52 16.95
C ALA A 233 -19.44 8.01 18.28
N LEU A 234 -20.69 7.60 18.31
CA LEU A 234 -21.34 7.05 19.51
C LEU A 234 -20.70 5.72 19.94
N SER A 235 -20.49 4.80 19.01
CA SER A 235 -19.94 3.47 19.31
C SER A 235 -18.49 3.52 19.79
N GLN A 236 -17.73 4.52 19.35
CA GLN A 236 -16.30 4.72 19.68
C GLN A 236 -16.07 5.81 20.73
N GLY A 237 -17.14 6.43 21.25
CA GLY A 237 -17.03 7.51 22.24
C GLY A 237 -16.30 8.75 21.71
N ARG A 238 -16.41 9.05 20.40
CA ARG A 238 -15.72 10.19 19.78
C ARG A 238 -16.53 11.48 19.98
N THR A 239 -16.21 12.20 21.04
CA THR A 239 -16.82 13.49 21.38
C THR A 239 -15.76 14.58 21.51
N GLN A 240 -16.18 15.83 21.36
CA GLN A 240 -15.34 17.01 21.54
C GLN A 240 -16.07 18.09 22.32
N LYS A 241 -15.33 18.87 23.10
CA LYS A 241 -15.86 20.04 23.80
C LYS A 241 -15.87 21.22 22.85
N VAL A 242 -17.02 21.80 22.60
CA VAL A 242 -17.19 22.99 21.79
C VAL A 242 -17.71 24.11 22.65
N LYS A 243 -17.08 25.28 22.54
CA LYS A 243 -17.58 26.50 23.18
C LYS A 243 -18.70 27.09 22.33
N VAL A 244 -19.90 27.10 22.86
CA VAL A 244 -21.06 27.70 22.21
C VAL A 244 -21.40 29.03 22.90
N LEU A 245 -21.54 30.09 22.10
CA LEU A 245 -21.96 31.38 22.59
C LEU A 245 -23.45 31.35 22.82
N THR A 246 -23.88 31.53 24.06
CA THR A 246 -25.27 31.67 24.46
C THR A 246 -25.52 33.09 24.89
N GLY A 247 -26.78 33.52 24.96
CA GLY A 247 -27.14 34.87 25.41
C GLY A 247 -26.65 35.24 26.81
N THR A 248 -26.21 34.25 27.60
CA THR A 248 -25.66 34.41 28.97
C THR A 248 -24.17 34.18 29.08
N GLY A 249 -23.46 33.97 27.94
CA GLY A 249 -22.00 33.76 27.89
C GLY A 249 -21.57 32.47 27.18
N ASN A 250 -20.30 32.12 27.30
CA ASN A 250 -19.73 30.91 26.69
C ASN A 250 -20.01 29.67 27.53
N VAL A 251 -20.70 28.70 26.95
CA VAL A 251 -20.95 27.39 27.59
C VAL A 251 -20.19 26.30 26.83
N ASN A 252 -19.51 25.41 27.56
CA ASN A 252 -18.88 24.24 26.99
C ASN A 252 -19.94 23.13 26.78
N MET A 253 -20.16 22.76 25.53
CA MET A 253 -21.03 21.64 25.19
C MET A 253 -20.22 20.45 24.64
N MET A 254 -20.64 19.24 24.97
CA MET A 254 -20.11 18.02 24.38
C MET A 254 -20.85 17.71 23.09
N MET A 255 -20.12 17.71 21.98
CA MET A 255 -20.65 17.37 20.66
C MET A 255 -19.94 16.15 20.09
N LEU A 256 -20.60 15.45 19.15
CA LEU A 256 -19.97 14.36 18.43
C LEU A 256 -18.83 14.90 17.54
N ASN A 257 -17.71 14.19 17.52
CA ASN A 257 -16.55 14.55 16.69
C ASN A 257 -16.59 13.74 15.39
N TYR A 258 -17.23 14.30 14.37
CA TYR A 258 -17.37 13.66 13.05
C TYR A 258 -16.03 13.42 12.33
N PRO A 259 -15.07 14.36 12.31
CA PRO A 259 -13.74 14.09 11.75
C PRO A 259 -13.04 12.89 12.41
N ALA A 260 -13.08 12.81 13.75
CA ALA A 260 -12.53 11.66 14.45
C ALA A 260 -13.30 10.36 14.13
N ALA A 261 -14.61 10.43 13.93
CA ALA A 261 -15.41 9.28 13.51
C ALA A 261 -15.06 8.81 12.09
N ALA A 262 -14.87 9.74 11.15
CA ALA A 262 -14.43 9.44 9.80
C ALA A 262 -13.05 8.75 9.79
N TYR A 263 -12.11 9.28 10.57
CA TYR A 263 -10.80 8.65 10.75
C TYR A 263 -10.91 7.20 11.31
N GLU A 264 -11.75 6.96 12.30
CA GLU A 264 -11.99 5.61 12.83
C GLU A 264 -12.61 4.67 11.81
N PHE A 265 -13.54 5.14 11.00
CA PHE A 265 -14.15 4.36 9.94
C PHE A 265 -13.11 3.93 8.89
N LEU A 266 -12.24 4.85 8.45
CA LEU A 266 -11.13 4.57 7.55
C LEU A 266 -10.11 3.61 8.19
N ARG A 267 -9.82 3.76 9.46
CA ARG A 267 -8.93 2.88 10.22
C ARG A 267 -9.47 1.45 10.30
N ASP A 268 -10.76 1.31 10.55
CA ASP A 268 -11.43 0.00 10.58
C ASP A 268 -11.40 -0.69 9.21
N PHE A 269 -11.59 0.07 8.13
CA PHE A 269 -11.42 -0.44 6.77
C PHE A 269 -9.98 -0.94 6.52
N ARG A 270 -8.98 -0.12 6.79
CA ARG A 270 -7.57 -0.46 6.59
C ARG A 270 -7.09 -1.64 7.44
N ALA A 271 -7.77 -1.89 8.55
CA ALA A 271 -7.56 -3.04 9.44
C ALA A 271 -8.37 -4.30 9.05
N GLY A 272 -9.19 -4.23 7.98
CA GLY A 272 -10.00 -5.35 7.52
C GLY A 272 -11.26 -5.66 8.36
N ARG A 273 -11.62 -4.77 9.28
CA ARG A 273 -12.77 -4.98 10.18
C ARG A 273 -14.12 -4.80 9.48
N LEU A 274 -14.12 -4.14 8.34
CA LEU A 274 -15.32 -3.89 7.52
C LEU A 274 -15.55 -4.95 6.43
N GLY A 275 -14.75 -6.01 6.40
CA GLY A 275 -14.84 -7.07 5.43
C GLY A 275 -13.71 -7.03 4.40
N ARG A 276 -13.80 -7.95 3.43
CA ARG A 276 -12.84 -8.06 2.34
C ARG A 276 -13.33 -7.27 1.14
N VAL A 277 -12.54 -6.30 0.71
CA VAL A 277 -12.90 -5.35 -0.36
C VAL A 277 -11.75 -5.25 -1.36
N THR A 278 -12.06 -5.41 -2.63
CA THR A 278 -11.12 -5.17 -3.73
C THR A 278 -11.42 -3.83 -4.37
N LEU A 279 -10.44 -2.95 -4.43
CA LEU A 279 -10.61 -1.57 -4.93
C LEU A 279 -10.39 -1.46 -6.45
N ASP A 280 -9.64 -2.40 -7.04
CA ASP A 280 -9.37 -2.49 -8.49
C ASP A 280 -10.18 -3.58 -9.16
#